data_f0e4d32d8f3b70d686e3f88de6f8035f
#
_entry.id   f0e4d32d8f3b70d686e3f88de6f8035f
#
_cell.length_a   1.000
_cell.length_b   1.000
_cell.length_c   1.000
_cell.angle_alpha   90.00
_cell.angle_beta   90.00
_cell.angle_gamma   90.00
#
_symmetry.space_group_name_H-M   'P 1'
#
loop_
_entity.id
_entity.type
_entity.pdbx_description
1 polymer ?
#
loop_
_entity_poly.entity_id
_entity_poly.type
_entity_poly.pdbx_seq_one_letter_code
_entity_poly.pdbx_strand_id
1 'polypeptide(L)'
;MSFINKFGKTTVASSILAASVLGTTHVSFASGSGEGNQGQQGQNEDYMAIGNTKNPKNVIFMVGDGMGPAYNSAYRYYADNPNTKELDQTAFDKYLKGTNRTNPNDPKENVTDSAAGGTAFATGHKTYNGAISVDNNKKPLKSVLEKTKELGKSTGIVTTAEVTDATPAVYAAHVDDRDKKDEIAQQFYNDKINGQHKADVILGGGSKYFGKENGNLTDKFQKDGYDYVTNKDELANSQSDQ
;
A
#
# COMPACT_ATOMS: atom_id res chain seq x y z
N MET A 1 -16.25 -3.67 5.61
CA MET A 1 -15.77 -4.03 6.97
C MET A 1 -14.74 -3.02 7.37
N SER A 2 -14.84 -2.48 8.56
CA SER A 2 -13.95 -1.42 9.00
C SER A 2 -13.63 -1.58 10.47
N PHE A 3 -12.33 -1.56 10.81
CA PHE A 3 -11.83 -1.57 12.18
C PHE A 3 -10.97 -0.35 12.41
N ILE A 4 -11.21 0.36 13.50
CA ILE A 4 -10.45 1.54 13.93
C ILE A 4 -10.05 1.35 15.38
N ASN A 5 -8.76 1.48 15.67
CA ASN A 5 -8.24 1.35 17.02
C ASN A 5 -8.47 2.65 17.83
N LYS A 6 -9.08 2.52 19.00
CA LYS A 6 -9.36 3.66 19.91
C LYS A 6 -8.15 4.19 20.67
N PHE A 7 -7.03 3.49 20.66
CA PHE A 7 -5.87 3.82 21.52
C PHE A 7 -4.77 4.65 20.85
N GLY A 8 -4.96 5.05 19.60
CA GLY A 8 -3.96 5.83 18.86
C GLY A 8 -4.18 7.33 18.95
N LYS A 9 -3.54 8.01 19.90
CA LYS A 9 -3.46 9.49 19.90
C LYS A 9 -2.64 9.95 18.71
N THR A 10 -3.24 10.18 17.55
CA THR A 10 -2.61 11.00 16.51
C THR A 10 -3.68 11.61 15.61
N THR A 11 -3.72 12.92 15.60
CA THR A 11 -4.58 13.74 14.75
C THR A 11 -4.33 13.40 13.28
N VAL A 12 -5.30 12.82 12.61
CA VAL A 12 -5.26 12.65 11.15
C VAL A 12 -5.73 13.95 10.52
N ALA A 13 -4.79 14.83 10.21
CA ALA A 13 -5.05 15.92 9.29
C ALA A 13 -5.00 15.34 7.87
N SER A 14 -6.14 15.36 7.18
CA SER A 14 -6.26 14.89 5.80
C SER A 14 -5.41 15.74 4.86
N SER A 15 -4.25 15.23 4.47
CA SER A 15 -3.45 15.77 3.37
C SER A 15 -3.13 14.63 2.43
N ILE A 16 -3.73 14.63 1.25
CA ILE A 16 -3.35 13.73 0.16
C ILE A 16 -1.97 14.15 -0.32
N LEU A 17 -0.95 13.37 -0.02
CA LEU A 17 0.40 13.59 -0.51
C LEU A 17 0.86 12.33 -1.26
N ALA A 18 1.15 12.50 -2.55
CA ALA A 18 1.92 11.51 -3.28
C ALA A 18 3.37 11.58 -2.77
N ALA A 19 3.80 10.61 -1.97
CA ALA A 19 5.13 10.62 -1.38
C ALA A 19 6.15 9.94 -2.29
N SER A 20 7.15 10.69 -2.73
CA SER A 20 8.44 10.14 -3.11
C SER A 20 9.28 9.99 -1.84
N VAL A 21 9.59 8.76 -1.45
CA VAL A 21 10.49 8.48 -0.33
C VAL A 21 11.92 8.70 -0.77
N LEU A 22 12.54 9.78 -0.31
CA LEU A 22 13.99 9.97 -0.31
C LEU A 22 14.44 10.12 1.14
N GLY A 23 14.57 9.01 1.83
CA GLY A 23 15.37 8.91 3.03
C GLY A 23 16.68 8.21 2.65
N THR A 24 17.82 8.76 3.05
CA THR A 24 19.14 8.15 2.85
C THR A 24 19.30 6.89 3.68
N THR A 25 18.69 5.82 3.22
CA THR A 25 19.14 4.46 3.43
C THR A 25 19.41 3.92 2.04
N HIS A 26 20.64 3.49 1.79
CA HIS A 26 21.05 2.93 0.51
C HIS A 26 20.13 1.78 0.12
N VAL A 27 19.15 2.08 -0.73
CA VAL A 27 18.48 1.06 -1.51
C VAL A 27 19.36 0.87 -2.74
N SER A 28 20.19 -0.16 -2.71
CA SER A 28 20.96 -0.54 -3.88
C SER A 28 20.01 -1.04 -4.95
N PHE A 29 19.73 -0.21 -5.93
CA PHE A 29 19.20 -0.70 -7.19
C PHE A 29 20.34 -1.41 -7.90
N ALA A 30 20.14 -2.67 -8.29
CA ALA A 30 21.05 -3.37 -9.16
C ALA A 30 21.14 -2.61 -10.50
N SER A 31 22.23 -1.87 -10.69
CA SER A 31 22.57 -1.24 -11.95
C SER A 31 23.12 -2.32 -12.88
N GLY A 32 22.38 -2.67 -13.92
CA GLY A 32 22.94 -3.35 -15.07
C GLY A 32 23.94 -2.42 -15.74
N SER A 33 25.19 -2.87 -15.84
CA SER A 33 26.27 -2.19 -16.54
C SER A 33 25.92 -1.99 -18.01
N GLY A 34 25.76 -0.73 -18.42
CA GLY A 34 25.79 -0.29 -19.79
C GLY A 34 26.64 0.98 -19.83
N GLU A 35 27.83 0.83 -20.42
CA GLU A 35 28.76 1.95 -20.66
C GLU A 35 28.16 2.98 -21.62
N GLY A 36 28.40 4.24 -21.34
CA GLY A 36 28.37 5.30 -22.37
C GLY A 36 27.54 6.52 -22.08
N ASN A 37 28.09 7.52 -21.57
CA ASN A 37 28.29 8.88 -22.06
C ASN A 37 28.24 9.94 -20.94
N GLN A 38 29.37 10.58 -20.77
CA GLN A 38 29.51 11.81 -20.00
C GLN A 38 28.84 12.98 -20.77
N GLY A 39 27.99 13.72 -20.08
CA GLY A 39 27.57 15.01 -20.58
C GLY A 39 26.18 15.41 -20.12
N GLN A 40 26.12 16.06 -19.00
CA GLN A 40 25.37 17.27 -18.65
C GLN A 40 25.06 17.31 -17.15
N GLN A 41 25.98 17.89 -16.41
CA GLN A 41 25.67 18.58 -15.16
C GLN A 41 24.88 19.82 -15.51
N GLY A 42 23.66 19.90 -15.06
CA GLY A 42 22.86 21.11 -15.14
C GLY A 42 21.38 20.82 -15.02
N GLN A 43 20.80 21.32 -13.95
CA GLN A 43 19.35 21.40 -13.70
C GLN A 43 18.69 20.19 -13.01
N ASN A 44 19.03 19.98 -11.77
CA ASN A 44 18.30 19.07 -10.88
C ASN A 44 17.76 19.75 -9.60
N GLU A 45 17.52 21.06 -9.63
CA GLU A 45 17.04 21.75 -8.41
C GLU A 45 15.53 22.01 -8.35
N ASP A 46 14.77 21.80 -9.42
CA ASP A 46 13.32 22.11 -9.46
C ASP A 46 12.38 20.93 -9.14
N TYR A 47 12.91 19.78 -8.74
CA TYR A 47 12.07 18.59 -8.46
C TYR A 47 11.51 18.52 -7.02
N MET A 48 11.68 19.56 -6.23
CA MET A 48 11.30 19.58 -4.80
C MET A 48 10.14 20.51 -4.48
N ALA A 49 9.23 20.73 -5.39
CA ALA A 49 8.08 21.60 -5.14
C ALA A 49 6.81 20.88 -4.65
N ILE A 50 6.94 19.69 -4.06
CA ILE A 50 5.87 19.13 -3.26
C ILE A 50 6.28 19.25 -1.79
N GLY A 51 5.94 20.41 -1.20
CA GLY A 51 6.12 20.68 0.22
C GLY A 51 7.52 20.38 0.73
N ASN A 52 8.26 21.40 1.10
CA ASN A 52 9.59 21.32 1.68
C ASN A 52 9.58 20.58 3.03
N THR A 53 9.22 19.29 3.03
CA THR A 53 9.29 18.44 4.21
C THR A 53 10.45 17.47 4.05
N LYS A 54 11.64 17.89 4.48
CA LYS A 54 12.79 16.98 4.62
C LYS A 54 12.44 15.73 5.46
N ASN A 55 11.36 15.81 6.25
CA ASN A 55 10.83 14.71 7.08
C ASN A 55 9.29 14.73 7.03
N PRO A 56 8.65 14.00 6.12
CA PRO A 56 7.19 13.91 6.09
C PRO A 56 6.68 13.27 7.39
N LYS A 57 5.69 13.91 8.01
CA LYS A 57 5.06 13.38 9.24
C LYS A 57 4.15 12.19 8.93
N ASN A 58 3.48 12.22 7.79
CA ASN A 58 2.53 11.21 7.36
C ASN A 58 2.84 10.79 5.91
N VAL A 59 2.66 9.52 5.59
CA VAL A 59 2.84 8.96 4.26
C VAL A 59 1.58 8.20 3.88
N ILE A 60 1.00 8.53 2.72
CA ILE A 60 -0.09 7.78 2.11
C ILE A 60 0.45 7.15 0.84
N PHE A 61 0.45 5.82 0.77
CA PHE A 61 0.83 5.07 -0.41
C PHE A 61 -0.44 4.59 -1.13
N MET A 62 -0.67 5.09 -2.34
CA MET A 62 -1.86 4.76 -3.13
C MET A 62 -1.47 3.84 -4.29
N VAL A 63 -2.14 2.71 -4.39
CA VAL A 63 -1.94 1.73 -5.46
C VAL A 63 -3.20 1.67 -6.33
N GLY A 64 -3.05 1.96 -7.62
CA GLY A 64 -4.07 1.66 -8.63
C GLY A 64 -3.84 0.23 -9.13
N ASP A 65 -4.64 -0.71 -8.64
CA ASP A 65 -4.52 -2.11 -9.02
C ASP A 65 -4.93 -2.31 -10.48
N GLY A 66 -4.04 -2.95 -11.26
CA GLY A 66 -4.20 -3.12 -12.70
C GLY A 66 -4.11 -1.81 -13.52
N MET A 67 -3.83 -0.67 -12.89
CA MET A 67 -3.77 0.64 -13.54
C MET A 67 -2.44 0.86 -14.27
N GLY A 68 -2.27 0.15 -15.40
CA GLY A 68 -1.11 0.32 -16.26
C GLY A 68 -1.18 1.60 -17.12
N PRO A 69 -0.12 1.89 -17.92
CA PRO A 69 -0.04 3.11 -18.75
C PRO A 69 -1.20 3.29 -19.73
N ALA A 70 -1.80 2.18 -20.22
CA ALA A 70 -2.95 2.23 -21.10
C ALA A 70 -4.20 2.82 -20.43
N TYR A 71 -4.42 2.54 -19.15
CA TYR A 71 -5.51 3.12 -18.37
C TYR A 71 -5.31 4.62 -18.15
N ASN A 72 -4.09 5.04 -17.85
CA ASN A 72 -3.78 6.48 -17.73
C ASN A 72 -4.00 7.21 -19.05
N SER A 73 -3.63 6.60 -20.16
CA SER A 73 -3.88 7.16 -21.50
C SER A 73 -5.37 7.26 -21.82
N ALA A 74 -6.13 6.19 -21.55
CA ALA A 74 -7.58 6.20 -21.72
C ALA A 74 -8.25 7.27 -20.85
N TYR A 75 -7.81 7.42 -19.61
CA TYR A 75 -8.34 8.42 -18.70
C TYR A 75 -8.06 9.86 -19.18
N ARG A 76 -6.88 10.14 -19.77
CA ARG A 76 -6.59 11.46 -20.35
C ARG A 76 -7.61 11.84 -21.41
N TYR A 77 -7.91 10.92 -22.35
CA TYR A 77 -8.90 11.18 -23.39
C TYR A 77 -10.33 11.27 -22.84
N TYR A 78 -10.65 10.50 -21.81
CA TYR A 78 -11.97 10.55 -21.18
C TYR A 78 -12.20 11.86 -20.41
N ALA A 79 -11.18 12.37 -19.75
CA ALA A 79 -11.26 13.57 -18.93
C ALA A 79 -11.02 14.88 -19.70
N ASP A 80 -10.59 14.76 -20.97
CA ASP A 80 -10.26 15.89 -21.82
C ASP A 80 -11.46 16.77 -22.13
N ASN A 81 -11.24 18.07 -22.19
CA ASN A 81 -12.22 19.02 -22.67
C ASN A 81 -12.12 19.17 -24.21
N PRO A 82 -13.07 18.64 -25.00
CA PRO A 82 -12.98 18.64 -26.46
C PRO A 82 -13.02 20.05 -27.09
N ASN A 83 -13.27 21.10 -26.30
CA ASN A 83 -13.30 22.49 -26.77
C ASN A 83 -11.93 23.19 -26.63
N THR A 84 -10.92 22.53 -26.07
CA THR A 84 -9.55 23.03 -26.02
C THR A 84 -8.70 22.44 -27.14
N LYS A 85 -7.61 23.12 -27.55
CA LYS A 85 -6.74 22.63 -28.63
C LYS A 85 -5.78 21.55 -28.17
N GLU A 86 -5.46 21.53 -26.88
CA GLU A 86 -4.46 20.68 -26.28
C GLU A 86 -5.14 19.72 -25.32
N LEU A 87 -4.63 18.51 -25.24
CA LEU A 87 -5.09 17.50 -24.29
C LEU A 87 -4.87 18.00 -22.86
N ASP A 88 -5.92 18.00 -22.05
CA ASP A 88 -5.85 18.43 -20.66
C ASP A 88 -4.96 17.51 -19.82
N GLN A 89 -4.13 18.11 -18.98
CA GLN A 89 -3.32 17.34 -18.04
C GLN A 89 -4.15 16.78 -16.89
N THR A 90 -4.04 15.49 -16.65
CA THR A 90 -4.62 14.85 -15.46
C THR A 90 -3.78 15.17 -14.21
N ALA A 91 -4.34 14.87 -13.02
CA ALA A 91 -3.57 14.96 -11.78
C ALA A 91 -2.35 14.03 -11.80
N PHE A 92 -2.43 12.87 -12.46
CA PHE A 92 -1.30 11.94 -12.59
C PHE A 92 -0.17 12.55 -13.42
N ASP A 93 -0.48 13.24 -14.50
CA ASP A 93 0.54 13.86 -15.39
C ASP A 93 1.36 14.92 -14.66
N LYS A 94 0.69 15.71 -13.80
CA LYS A 94 1.35 16.79 -13.04
C LYS A 94 2.40 16.26 -12.06
N TYR A 95 2.23 15.03 -11.56
CA TYR A 95 3.10 14.45 -10.55
C TYR A 95 3.91 13.25 -11.04
N LEU A 96 3.84 12.93 -12.34
CA LEU A 96 4.59 11.81 -12.92
C LEU A 96 6.09 12.04 -12.77
N LYS A 97 6.77 11.10 -12.11
CA LYS A 97 8.24 11.14 -11.91
C LYS A 97 8.95 10.01 -12.65
N GLY A 98 8.24 8.96 -13.02
CA GLY A 98 8.81 7.81 -13.71
C GLY A 98 7.87 6.64 -13.75
N THR A 99 8.42 5.52 -14.17
CA THR A 99 7.72 4.24 -14.26
C THR A 99 8.53 3.16 -13.54
N ASN A 100 7.86 2.09 -13.13
CA ASN A 100 8.48 0.92 -12.55
C ASN A 100 8.19 -0.33 -13.38
N ARG A 101 9.00 -1.36 -13.18
CA ARG A 101 8.76 -2.69 -13.74
C ARG A 101 8.12 -3.56 -12.70
N THR A 102 6.97 -4.11 -13.02
CA THR A 102 6.15 -4.94 -12.13
C THR A 102 6.31 -6.44 -12.37
N ASN A 103 7.14 -6.88 -13.34
CA ASN A 103 7.33 -8.30 -13.60
C ASN A 103 7.69 -9.08 -12.33
N PRO A 104 7.11 -10.30 -12.14
CA PRO A 104 7.40 -11.14 -10.99
C PRO A 104 8.82 -11.73 -11.07
N ASN A 105 9.30 -12.32 -9.97
CA ASN A 105 10.45 -13.19 -9.94
C ASN A 105 9.99 -14.65 -10.08
N ASP A 106 9.44 -14.95 -11.27
CA ASP A 106 8.88 -16.26 -11.60
C ASP A 106 9.46 -16.72 -12.95
N PRO A 107 10.12 -17.88 -13.02
CA PRO A 107 10.69 -18.38 -14.27
C PRO A 107 9.63 -18.80 -15.30
N LYS A 108 8.37 -18.96 -14.90
CA LYS A 108 7.27 -19.41 -15.75
C LYS A 108 6.34 -18.29 -16.19
N GLU A 109 6.42 -17.15 -15.51
CA GLU A 109 5.42 -16.07 -15.65
C GLU A 109 6.11 -14.71 -15.73
N ASN A 110 5.81 -13.96 -16.81
CA ASN A 110 6.36 -12.62 -17.04
C ASN A 110 5.38 -11.50 -16.65
N VAL A 111 4.10 -11.83 -16.58
CA VAL A 111 3.05 -10.87 -16.21
C VAL A 111 2.78 -11.01 -14.73
N THR A 112 2.93 -9.91 -14.00
CA THR A 112 2.67 -9.88 -12.57
C THR A 112 1.18 -9.99 -12.27
N ASP A 113 0.87 -10.68 -11.17
CA ASP A 113 -0.40 -10.44 -10.46
C ASP A 113 -0.22 -9.35 -9.40
N SER A 114 -1.32 -8.99 -8.72
CA SER A 114 -1.28 -8.00 -7.64
C SER A 114 -0.53 -8.50 -6.39
N ALA A 115 -0.40 -9.81 -6.20
CA ALA A 115 0.34 -10.37 -5.07
C ALA A 115 1.85 -10.14 -5.22
N ALA A 116 2.44 -10.55 -6.33
CA ALA A 116 3.87 -10.34 -6.59
C ALA A 116 4.21 -8.86 -6.75
N GLY A 117 3.38 -8.09 -7.47
CA GLY A 117 3.56 -6.65 -7.63
C GLY A 117 3.43 -5.89 -6.32
N GLY A 118 2.40 -6.21 -5.53
CA GLY A 118 2.17 -5.64 -4.20
C GLY A 118 3.28 -6.00 -3.21
N THR A 119 3.75 -7.25 -3.22
CA THR A 119 4.89 -7.68 -2.40
C THR A 119 6.14 -6.85 -2.72
N ALA A 120 6.41 -6.58 -4.00
CA ALA A 120 7.54 -5.73 -4.37
C ALA A 120 7.39 -4.31 -3.83
N PHE A 121 6.19 -3.72 -3.85
CA PHE A 121 5.92 -2.42 -3.25
C PHE A 121 6.04 -2.42 -1.72
N ALA A 122 5.49 -3.45 -1.07
CA ALA A 122 5.47 -3.52 0.39
C ALA A 122 6.83 -3.83 1.00
N THR A 123 7.68 -4.61 0.32
CA THR A 123 8.91 -5.18 0.90
C THR A 123 10.19 -4.77 0.20
N GLY A 124 10.10 -4.25 -1.03
CA GLY A 124 11.26 -3.99 -1.89
C GLY A 124 11.83 -5.24 -2.57
N HIS A 125 11.17 -6.41 -2.46
CA HIS A 125 11.63 -7.67 -3.02
C HIS A 125 10.64 -8.23 -4.03
N LYS A 126 11.14 -8.70 -5.15
CA LYS A 126 10.32 -9.42 -6.14
C LYS A 126 10.13 -10.88 -5.73
N THR A 127 8.94 -11.41 -6.00
CA THR A 127 8.56 -12.78 -5.70
C THR A 127 7.73 -13.37 -6.86
N TYR A 128 7.29 -14.61 -6.73
CA TYR A 128 6.43 -15.30 -7.69
C TYR A 128 4.97 -14.84 -7.58
N ASN A 129 4.18 -15.05 -8.64
CA ASN A 129 2.75 -14.74 -8.65
C ASN A 129 1.99 -15.53 -7.57
N GLY A 130 1.05 -14.87 -6.91
CA GLY A 130 0.28 -15.44 -5.78
C GLY A 130 0.92 -15.24 -4.41
N ALA A 131 2.18 -14.89 -4.31
CA ALA A 131 2.89 -14.74 -3.04
C ALA A 131 2.51 -13.44 -2.30
N ILE A 132 2.15 -13.55 -1.04
CA ILE A 132 1.85 -12.43 -0.14
C ILE A 132 3.03 -12.24 0.82
N SER A 133 3.87 -11.26 0.52
CA SER A 133 5.04 -10.86 1.33
C SER A 133 5.89 -12.02 1.84
N VAL A 134 6.13 -13.00 0.95
CA VAL A 134 7.11 -14.06 1.10
C VAL A 134 8.05 -14.09 -0.10
N ASP A 135 9.28 -14.57 0.10
CA ASP A 135 10.24 -14.78 -0.98
C ASP A 135 9.96 -16.09 -1.77
N ASN A 136 10.79 -16.38 -2.76
CA ASN A 136 10.67 -17.62 -3.57
C ASN A 136 10.88 -18.91 -2.76
N ASN A 137 11.41 -18.82 -1.54
CA ASN A 137 11.55 -19.94 -0.60
C ASN A 137 10.42 -19.94 0.45
N LYS A 138 9.37 -19.12 0.25
CA LYS A 138 8.22 -18.95 1.16
C LYS A 138 8.59 -18.35 2.53
N LYS A 139 9.75 -17.71 2.62
CA LYS A 139 10.18 -17.03 3.83
C LYS A 139 9.53 -15.65 3.92
N PRO A 140 8.94 -15.26 5.06
CA PRO A 140 8.37 -13.95 5.26
C PRO A 140 9.33 -12.80 4.98
N LEU A 141 8.85 -11.79 4.26
CA LEU A 141 9.53 -10.54 3.93
C LEU A 141 8.87 -9.41 4.69
N LYS A 142 9.59 -8.76 5.57
CA LYS A 142 9.07 -7.66 6.38
C LYS A 142 8.60 -6.49 5.50
N SER A 143 7.36 -6.07 5.67
CA SER A 143 6.77 -4.95 4.93
C SER A 143 7.17 -3.59 5.50
N VAL A 144 6.97 -2.55 4.68
CA VAL A 144 7.14 -1.16 5.12
C VAL A 144 6.15 -0.77 6.22
N LEU A 145 4.93 -1.32 6.20
CA LEU A 145 3.93 -1.10 7.26
C LEU A 145 4.43 -1.68 8.59
N GLU A 146 4.95 -2.90 8.58
CA GLU A 146 5.52 -3.54 9.78
C GLU A 146 6.70 -2.75 10.35
N LYS A 147 7.62 -2.29 9.47
CA LYS A 147 8.72 -1.42 9.89
C LYS A 147 8.25 -0.12 10.50
N THR A 148 7.19 0.47 9.94
CA THR A 148 6.58 1.69 10.44
C THR A 148 5.96 1.48 11.82
N LYS A 149 5.28 0.35 12.02
CA LYS A 149 4.70 -0.04 13.30
C LYS A 149 5.78 -0.30 14.35
N GLU A 150 6.90 -0.95 14.01
CA GLU A 150 8.06 -1.13 14.90
C GLU A 150 8.62 0.20 15.43
N LEU A 151 8.52 1.26 14.63
CA LEU A 151 8.93 2.61 15.01
C LEU A 151 7.86 3.36 15.87
N GLY A 152 6.81 2.67 16.30
CA GLY A 152 5.74 3.24 17.12
C GLY A 152 4.84 4.23 16.39
N LYS A 153 4.76 4.14 15.04
CA LYS A 153 3.88 4.97 14.23
C LYS A 153 2.52 4.31 14.04
N SER A 154 1.49 5.12 13.84
CA SER A 154 0.18 4.64 13.43
C SER A 154 0.21 4.16 11.98
N THR A 155 -0.53 3.09 11.71
CA THR A 155 -0.59 2.43 10.41
C THR A 155 -2.03 2.12 10.02
N GLY A 156 -2.32 2.12 8.73
CA GLY A 156 -3.67 1.83 8.26
C GLY A 156 -3.69 1.21 6.86
N ILE A 157 -4.71 0.42 6.62
CA ILE A 157 -4.99 -0.23 5.34
C ILE A 157 -6.40 0.16 4.90
N VAL A 158 -6.51 0.74 3.71
CA VAL A 158 -7.79 1.13 3.10
C VAL A 158 -7.83 0.57 1.69
N THR A 159 -8.90 -0.13 1.34
CA THR A 159 -9.07 -0.72 0.01
C THR A 159 -10.52 -0.69 -0.44
N THR A 160 -10.74 -0.67 -1.75
CA THR A 160 -12.05 -0.88 -2.36
C THR A 160 -12.38 -2.35 -2.59
N ALA A 161 -11.42 -3.24 -2.38
CA ALA A 161 -11.56 -4.70 -2.46
C ALA A 161 -11.80 -5.33 -1.07
N GLU A 162 -11.69 -6.67 -0.97
CA GLU A 162 -11.59 -7.36 0.31
C GLU A 162 -10.24 -7.03 0.97
N VAL A 163 -10.19 -6.80 2.27
CA VAL A 163 -8.91 -6.53 2.98
C VAL A 163 -7.98 -7.73 2.97
N THR A 164 -8.52 -8.92 2.73
CA THR A 164 -7.77 -10.17 2.54
C THR A 164 -7.32 -10.40 1.10
N ASP A 165 -7.66 -9.50 0.17
CA ASP A 165 -7.13 -9.58 -1.18
C ASP A 165 -5.66 -9.16 -1.22
N ALA A 166 -4.96 -9.54 -2.30
CA ALA A 166 -3.51 -9.44 -2.38
C ALA A 166 -2.96 -8.04 -2.11
N THR A 167 -3.50 -7.02 -2.80
CA THR A 167 -2.97 -5.65 -2.73
C THR A 167 -2.95 -5.05 -1.32
N PRO A 168 -4.00 -5.17 -0.49
CA PRO A 168 -3.92 -4.76 0.91
C PRO A 168 -3.17 -5.77 1.79
N ALA A 169 -3.30 -7.09 1.53
CA ALA A 169 -2.75 -8.13 2.39
C ALA A 169 -1.21 -8.13 2.47
N VAL A 170 -0.52 -7.78 1.38
CA VAL A 170 0.96 -7.77 1.33
C VAL A 170 1.61 -6.85 2.36
N TYR A 171 0.86 -5.91 2.94
CA TYR A 171 1.38 -5.00 3.96
C TYR A 171 1.33 -5.59 5.37
N ALA A 172 0.45 -6.58 5.64
CA ALA A 172 0.19 -7.08 6.99
C ALA A 172 0.24 -8.61 7.15
N ALA A 173 0.27 -9.37 6.05
CA ALA A 173 0.27 -10.82 6.07
C ALA A 173 1.44 -11.41 5.26
N HIS A 174 1.75 -12.69 5.55
CA HIS A 174 2.82 -13.46 4.91
C HIS A 174 2.31 -14.86 4.61
N VAL A 175 1.80 -15.09 3.41
CA VAL A 175 1.33 -16.40 2.96
C VAL A 175 1.86 -16.71 1.57
N ASP A 176 2.05 -17.99 1.29
CA ASP A 176 2.61 -18.46 0.02
C ASP A 176 1.59 -18.51 -1.12
N ASP A 177 0.32 -18.23 -0.82
CA ASP A 177 -0.76 -18.19 -1.81
C ASP A 177 -1.84 -17.18 -1.39
N ARG A 178 -2.16 -16.23 -2.29
CA ARG A 178 -3.16 -15.18 -2.11
C ARG A 178 -4.59 -15.71 -1.85
N ASP A 179 -4.87 -16.95 -2.23
CA ASP A 179 -6.18 -17.57 -2.05
C ASP A 179 -6.39 -18.09 -0.63
N LYS A 180 -5.36 -18.12 0.20
CA LYS A 180 -5.44 -18.44 1.63
C LYS A 180 -6.04 -17.30 2.46
N LYS A 181 -7.21 -16.82 2.07
CA LYS A 181 -7.83 -15.62 2.64
C LYS A 181 -8.17 -15.74 4.12
N ASP A 182 -8.51 -16.95 4.58
CA ASP A 182 -8.73 -17.20 6.01
C ASP A 182 -7.43 -17.06 6.81
N GLU A 183 -6.32 -17.60 6.29
CA GLU A 183 -5.01 -17.45 6.93
C GLU A 183 -4.56 -15.98 6.95
N ILE A 184 -4.78 -15.25 5.87
CA ILE A 184 -4.53 -13.80 5.80
C ILE A 184 -5.33 -13.07 6.88
N ALA A 185 -6.63 -13.35 7.03
CA ALA A 185 -7.48 -12.74 8.05
C ALA A 185 -7.00 -13.07 9.48
N GLN A 186 -6.57 -14.31 9.71
CA GLN A 186 -6.00 -14.73 10.99
C GLN A 186 -4.70 -13.94 11.29
N GLN A 187 -3.83 -13.74 10.30
CA GLN A 187 -2.59 -12.99 10.49
C GLN A 187 -2.85 -11.49 10.76
N PHE A 188 -3.88 -10.88 10.16
CA PHE A 188 -4.28 -9.51 10.51
C PHE A 188 -4.58 -9.32 12.00
N TYR A 189 -5.13 -10.35 12.65
CA TYR A 189 -5.44 -10.30 14.07
C TYR A 189 -4.30 -10.81 14.96
N ASN A 190 -3.74 -11.99 14.65
CA ASN A 190 -2.83 -12.72 15.54
C ASN A 190 -1.41 -12.16 15.53
N ASP A 191 -0.94 -11.67 14.35
CA ASP A 191 0.42 -11.16 14.22
C ASP A 191 0.51 -9.76 14.82
N LYS A 192 1.32 -9.65 15.85
CA LYS A 192 1.49 -8.37 16.59
C LYS A 192 2.92 -7.88 16.52
N ILE A 193 3.07 -6.57 16.56
CA ILE A 193 4.36 -5.88 16.65
C ILE A 193 4.37 -5.10 17.95
N ASN A 194 5.35 -5.35 18.80
CA ASN A 194 5.45 -4.77 20.14
C ASN A 194 4.15 -4.93 20.97
N GLY A 195 3.45 -6.06 20.80
CA GLY A 195 2.17 -6.34 21.47
C GLY A 195 0.93 -5.65 20.89
N GLN A 196 1.10 -4.86 19.82
CA GLN A 196 0.01 -4.16 19.12
C GLN A 196 -0.32 -4.82 17.79
N HIS A 197 -1.55 -4.70 17.32
CA HIS A 197 -1.91 -5.09 15.96
C HIS A 197 -1.10 -4.30 14.93
N LYS A 198 -0.82 -4.93 13.78
CA LYS A 198 -0.02 -4.32 12.71
C LYS A 198 -0.67 -3.07 12.12
N ALA A 199 -2.00 -3.04 12.02
CA ALA A 199 -2.75 -1.91 11.48
C ALA A 199 -3.74 -1.37 12.51
N ASP A 200 -3.71 -0.05 12.75
CA ASP A 200 -4.62 0.66 13.64
C ASP A 200 -5.97 0.96 12.98
N VAL A 201 -5.97 1.03 11.64
CA VAL A 201 -7.15 1.24 10.81
C VAL A 201 -7.19 0.20 9.69
N ILE A 202 -8.34 -0.46 9.54
CA ILE A 202 -8.57 -1.45 8.47
C ILE A 202 -9.94 -1.16 7.87
N LEU A 203 -9.97 -0.65 6.63
CA LEU A 203 -11.19 -0.29 5.92
C LEU A 203 -11.27 -1.03 4.58
N GLY A 204 -12.31 -1.80 4.36
CA GLY A 204 -12.52 -2.52 3.10
C GLY A 204 -13.60 -3.59 3.17
N GLY A 205 -13.70 -4.41 2.15
CA GLY A 205 -14.59 -5.56 2.07
C GLY A 205 -14.07 -6.80 2.81
N GLY A 206 -14.72 -7.94 2.61
CA GLY A 206 -14.24 -9.25 3.09
C GLY A 206 -14.67 -9.63 4.50
N SER A 207 -15.76 -9.06 5.04
CA SER A 207 -16.27 -9.37 6.40
C SER A 207 -16.48 -10.88 6.66
N LYS A 208 -16.76 -11.66 5.62
CA LYS A 208 -16.94 -13.12 5.72
C LYS A 208 -15.72 -13.83 6.32
N TYR A 209 -14.50 -13.34 6.06
CA TYR A 209 -13.27 -13.95 6.60
C TYR A 209 -12.98 -13.57 8.06
N PHE A 210 -13.76 -12.67 8.65
CA PHE A 210 -13.61 -12.21 10.03
C PHE A 210 -14.77 -12.66 10.95
N GLY A 211 -15.72 -13.40 10.40
CA GLY A 211 -16.90 -13.89 11.10
C GLY A 211 -16.67 -15.14 11.94
N LYS A 212 -17.79 -15.75 12.37
CA LYS A 212 -17.81 -16.92 13.28
C LYS A 212 -17.06 -18.13 12.72
N GLU A 213 -17.15 -18.37 11.42
CA GLU A 213 -16.52 -19.51 10.75
C GLU A 213 -14.98 -19.43 10.81
N ASN A 214 -14.43 -18.23 10.90
CA ASN A 214 -12.99 -17.99 11.02
C ASN A 214 -12.59 -17.49 12.43
N GLY A 215 -13.23 -18.03 13.47
CA GLY A 215 -12.87 -17.76 14.87
C GLY A 215 -13.34 -16.42 15.41
N ASN A 216 -14.33 -15.80 14.76
CA ASN A 216 -15.00 -14.57 15.20
C ASN A 216 -14.02 -13.40 15.44
N LEU A 217 -13.18 -13.14 14.44
CA LEU A 217 -12.14 -12.11 14.53
C LEU A 217 -12.73 -10.71 14.75
N THR A 218 -13.93 -10.43 14.22
CA THR A 218 -14.63 -9.18 14.45
C THR A 218 -14.81 -8.88 15.94
N ASP A 219 -15.36 -9.84 16.71
CA ASP A 219 -15.57 -9.67 18.15
C ASP A 219 -14.23 -9.55 18.90
N LYS A 220 -13.20 -10.23 18.41
CA LYS A 220 -11.86 -10.16 19.00
C LYS A 220 -11.24 -8.77 18.82
N PHE A 221 -11.32 -8.20 17.63
CA PHE A 221 -10.88 -6.82 17.37
C PHE A 221 -11.63 -5.82 18.25
N GLN A 222 -12.96 -6.00 18.41
CA GLN A 222 -13.75 -5.12 19.28
C GLN A 222 -13.33 -5.23 20.75
N LYS A 223 -13.03 -6.44 21.24
CA LYS A 223 -12.49 -6.66 22.61
C LYS A 223 -11.11 -6.02 22.78
N ASP A 224 -10.31 -5.97 21.73
CA ASP A 224 -9.00 -5.30 21.72
C ASP A 224 -9.12 -3.77 21.51
N GLY A 225 -10.34 -3.22 21.52
CA GLY A 225 -10.60 -1.76 21.50
C GLY A 225 -10.84 -1.17 20.11
N TYR A 226 -11.08 -1.98 19.08
CA TYR A 226 -11.46 -1.47 17.76
C TYR A 226 -12.96 -1.20 17.67
N ASP A 227 -13.33 -0.14 17.01
CA ASP A 227 -14.70 0.05 16.53
C ASP A 227 -14.91 -0.79 15.27
N TYR A 228 -15.97 -1.57 15.24
CA TYR A 228 -16.44 -2.24 14.03
C TYR A 228 -17.60 -1.46 13.43
N VAL A 229 -17.40 -0.90 12.25
CA VAL A 229 -18.37 -0.06 11.56
C VAL A 229 -18.69 -0.66 10.18
N THR A 230 -19.95 -0.52 9.76
CA THR A 230 -20.46 -1.16 8.54
C THR A 230 -20.98 -0.17 7.50
N ASN A 231 -21.12 1.09 7.89
CA ASN A 231 -21.63 2.14 7.02
C ASN A 231 -20.92 3.48 7.28
N LYS A 232 -21.20 4.44 6.40
CA LYS A 232 -20.59 5.77 6.42
C LYS A 232 -20.89 6.57 7.71
N ASP A 233 -22.11 6.45 8.21
CA ASP A 233 -22.53 7.25 9.37
C ASP A 233 -21.89 6.72 10.65
N GLU A 234 -21.78 5.41 10.79
CA GLU A 234 -21.02 4.79 11.87
C GLU A 234 -19.54 5.19 11.81
N LEU A 235 -18.95 5.19 10.61
CA LEU A 235 -17.55 5.62 10.41
C LEU A 235 -17.35 7.09 10.78
N ALA A 236 -18.31 7.96 10.43
CA ALA A 236 -18.22 9.38 10.75
C ALA A 236 -18.36 9.68 12.24
N ASN A 237 -19.04 8.78 12.97
CA ASN A 237 -19.26 8.90 14.41
C ASN A 237 -18.24 8.09 15.24
N SER A 238 -17.42 7.23 14.60
CA SER A 238 -16.33 6.55 15.30
C SER A 238 -15.32 7.62 15.72
N GLN A 239 -15.14 7.76 17.03
CA GLN A 239 -14.15 8.68 17.57
C GLN A 239 -12.79 8.00 17.49
N SER A 240 -11.95 8.42 16.54
CA SER A 240 -10.52 8.34 16.78
C SER A 240 -10.23 9.29 17.91
N ASP A 241 -9.83 8.81 19.09
CA ASP A 241 -9.43 9.69 20.18
C ASP A 241 -8.42 10.70 19.67
N GLN A 242 -8.77 11.97 19.89
CA GLN A 242 -8.02 13.15 19.48
C GLN A 242 -6.61 13.17 20.07
#